data_85bfd323d4501c86edccde3ec34b9b42
#
_entry.id   85bfd323d4501c86edccde3ec34b9b42
#
_cell.length_a   1.000
_cell.length_b   1.000
_cell.length_c   1.000
_cell.angle_alpha   90.00
_cell.angle_beta   90.00
_cell.angle_gamma   90.00
#
_symmetry.space_group_name_H-M   'P 1'
#
loop_
_entity.id
_entity.type
_entity.pdbx_description
1 polymer ?
#
loop_
_entity_poly.entity_id
_entity_poly.type
_entity_poly.pdbx_seq_one_letter_code
_entity_poly.pdbx_strand_id
1 'polypeptide(L)'
;MKPFGLVLAGGGGKGAYQIGAWEAMREIGVRFEAIAGVSIGSINGALIAADDFNAASELWNNVSLDKGVNFSEPLPDPENLFSTKNWGVLFKEFVRNGGFDASPVKNFLSGYIDEKKVRAAKIPFGLVAVQMTQGVSAREIFIDEIPDGQLIDYLLASSNIPLANNIGPEGEKFLDGGVYDNTPVAMLKKHGYNRLVVIDISTIKGVNHSLDFLNSNVVYIRPYNIDDLGASFDFDPEMVKMRMLMGYYDAKKAFSYLSGKIFYFSPKTFKNMVLEYSADTVSQLEELAYELKVDRLCVYTQKQFLAAVKKAFEERNAEEEKEREKEKPKDKDKQQKDKEKPKENTKEKEKDKDREKEKDKEKESTHGSLFRFFFQKKEGKDFDEAIALLQKLP
;
A
#
# COMPACT_ATOMS: atom_id res chain seq x y z
N MET A 1 26.05 10.50 6.64
CA MET A 1 24.90 10.40 7.58
C MET A 1 25.26 9.35 8.62
N LYS A 2 24.91 9.53 9.93
CA LYS A 2 25.08 8.47 10.93
C LYS A 2 24.18 7.29 10.57
N PRO A 3 24.61 6.04 10.82
CA PRO A 3 23.80 4.86 10.47
C PRO A 3 22.51 4.78 11.31
N PHE A 4 21.60 3.93 10.87
CA PHE A 4 20.30 3.69 11.51
C PHE A 4 20.14 2.20 11.84
N GLY A 5 19.36 1.89 12.87
CA GLY A 5 18.70 0.59 12.94
C GLY A 5 17.55 0.54 11.94
N LEU A 6 17.41 -0.56 11.20
CA LEU A 6 16.33 -0.79 10.25
C LEU A 6 15.32 -1.76 10.82
N VAL A 7 14.05 -1.39 10.82
CA VAL A 7 12.93 -2.23 11.25
C VAL A 7 12.02 -2.52 10.05
N LEU A 8 11.75 -3.78 9.80
CA LEU A 8 10.98 -4.27 8.66
C LEU A 8 9.75 -5.05 9.13
N ALA A 9 8.58 -4.50 8.89
CA ALA A 9 7.31 -5.15 9.26
C ALA A 9 7.00 -6.36 8.37
N GLY A 10 6.17 -7.28 8.90
CA GLY A 10 5.57 -8.37 8.14
C GLY A 10 4.43 -7.90 7.23
N GLY A 11 4.13 -8.67 6.17
CA GLY A 11 3.07 -8.31 5.21
C GLY A 11 3.02 -9.11 3.91
N GLY A 12 3.71 -10.24 3.82
CA GLY A 12 3.69 -11.11 2.62
C GLY A 12 4.17 -10.39 1.36
N GLY A 13 3.41 -10.50 0.26
CA GLY A 13 3.72 -9.88 -1.05
C GLY A 13 3.93 -8.36 -1.01
N LYS A 14 3.44 -7.67 0.04
CA LYS A 14 3.70 -6.25 0.26
C LYS A 14 5.16 -5.94 0.56
N GLY A 15 5.98 -6.96 0.88
CA GLY A 15 7.41 -6.82 1.13
C GLY A 15 8.20 -6.25 -0.05
N ALA A 16 7.70 -6.33 -1.28
CA ALA A 16 8.29 -5.66 -2.45
C ALA A 16 8.47 -4.14 -2.22
N TYR A 17 7.53 -3.51 -1.52
CA TYR A 17 7.62 -2.11 -1.10
C TYR A 17 8.90 -1.81 -0.28
N GLN A 18 9.29 -2.72 0.61
CA GLN A 18 10.49 -2.56 1.44
C GLN A 18 11.76 -2.57 0.59
N ILE A 19 11.79 -3.37 -0.48
CA ILE A 19 12.95 -3.43 -1.40
C ILE A 19 13.05 -2.14 -2.22
N GLY A 20 11.93 -1.61 -2.71
CA GLY A 20 11.94 -0.30 -3.37
C GLY A 20 12.36 0.83 -2.43
N ALA A 21 11.91 0.81 -1.17
CA ALA A 21 12.37 1.76 -0.17
C ALA A 21 13.88 1.62 0.10
N TRP A 22 14.40 0.40 0.14
CA TRP A 22 15.85 0.16 0.29
C TRP A 22 16.64 0.67 -0.92
N GLU A 23 16.14 0.47 -2.14
CA GLU A 23 16.75 1.03 -3.35
C GLU A 23 16.97 2.55 -3.23
N ALA A 24 15.93 3.30 -2.87
CA ALA A 24 16.01 4.73 -2.65
C ALA A 24 17.02 5.09 -1.55
N MET A 25 17.01 4.35 -0.44
CA MET A 25 17.94 4.58 0.67
C MET A 25 19.39 4.32 0.29
N ARG A 26 19.66 3.31 -0.55
CA ARG A 26 21.00 3.07 -1.12
C ARG A 26 21.47 4.26 -1.96
N GLU A 27 20.63 4.77 -2.86
CA GLU A 27 20.96 5.93 -3.69
C GLU A 27 21.31 7.18 -2.88
N ILE A 28 20.58 7.43 -1.77
CA ILE A 28 20.83 8.61 -0.93
C ILE A 28 21.92 8.38 0.15
N GLY A 29 22.54 7.20 0.16
CA GLY A 29 23.66 6.88 1.04
C GLY A 29 23.27 6.61 2.50
N VAL A 30 22.06 6.12 2.76
CA VAL A 30 21.65 5.63 4.08
C VAL A 30 22.38 4.31 4.36
N ARG A 31 22.90 4.18 5.59
CA ARG A 31 23.56 2.97 6.07
C ARG A 31 22.86 2.44 7.31
N PHE A 32 22.91 1.13 7.49
CA PHE A 32 22.34 0.46 8.64
C PHE A 32 23.43 -0.06 9.57
N GLU A 33 23.17 -0.02 10.88
CA GLU A 33 24.04 -0.55 11.95
C GLU A 33 23.42 -1.75 12.66
N ALA A 34 22.10 -1.98 12.49
CA ALA A 34 21.38 -3.16 12.95
C ALA A 34 20.10 -3.31 12.11
N ILE A 35 19.60 -4.53 11.99
CA ILE A 35 18.38 -4.84 11.24
C ILE A 35 17.51 -5.79 12.07
N ALA A 36 16.22 -5.49 12.20
CA ALA A 36 15.21 -6.38 12.76
C ALA A 36 14.04 -6.53 11.78
N GLY A 37 13.60 -7.76 11.55
CA GLY A 37 12.50 -8.04 10.67
C GLY A 37 11.56 -9.13 11.21
N VAL A 38 10.33 -9.15 10.69
CA VAL A 38 9.37 -10.20 11.01
C VAL A 38 8.69 -10.68 9.72
N SER A 39 8.44 -11.99 9.62
CA SER A 39 7.83 -12.58 8.42
C SER A 39 8.62 -12.20 7.16
N ILE A 40 7.96 -11.71 6.10
CA ILE A 40 8.63 -11.23 4.88
C ILE A 40 9.70 -10.17 5.18
N GLY A 41 9.52 -9.38 6.23
CA GLY A 41 10.51 -8.40 6.67
C GLY A 41 11.80 -9.04 7.17
N SER A 42 11.78 -10.26 7.71
CA SER A 42 12.98 -11.01 8.08
C SER A 42 13.72 -11.52 6.84
N ILE A 43 13.00 -11.95 5.81
CA ILE A 43 13.57 -12.40 4.53
C ILE A 43 14.26 -11.22 3.83
N ASN A 44 13.57 -10.09 3.70
CA ASN A 44 14.16 -8.87 3.16
C ASN A 44 15.32 -8.36 4.02
N GLY A 45 15.21 -8.47 5.33
CA GLY A 45 16.25 -8.09 6.29
C GLY A 45 17.55 -8.87 6.10
N ALA A 46 17.47 -10.18 5.83
CA ALA A 46 18.64 -11.00 5.52
C ALA A 46 19.35 -10.54 4.23
N LEU A 47 18.59 -10.24 3.17
CA LEU A 47 19.12 -9.72 1.90
C LEU A 47 19.75 -8.33 2.08
N ILE A 48 19.13 -7.46 2.88
CA ILE A 48 19.66 -6.13 3.19
C ILE A 48 20.91 -6.24 4.06
N ALA A 49 20.95 -7.14 5.04
CA ALA A 49 22.13 -7.38 5.86
C ALA A 49 23.34 -7.85 5.01
N ALA A 50 23.08 -8.70 4.02
CA ALA A 50 24.09 -9.14 3.05
C ALA A 50 24.49 -8.05 2.03
N ASP A 51 23.81 -6.91 2.00
CA ASP A 51 23.91 -5.85 0.97
C ASP A 51 23.77 -6.40 -0.46
N ASP A 52 22.96 -7.44 -0.65
CA ASP A 52 22.78 -8.11 -1.96
C ASP A 52 21.47 -7.63 -2.63
N PHE A 53 21.50 -6.41 -3.16
CA PHE A 53 20.35 -5.81 -3.85
C PHE A 53 19.95 -6.58 -5.10
N ASN A 54 20.92 -7.17 -5.81
CA ASN A 54 20.63 -7.94 -7.01
C ASN A 54 19.81 -9.19 -6.66
N ALA A 55 20.23 -9.95 -5.64
CA ALA A 55 19.49 -11.11 -5.17
C ALA A 55 18.08 -10.72 -4.68
N ALA A 56 17.93 -9.59 -3.97
CA ALA A 56 16.64 -9.09 -3.54
C ALA A 56 15.73 -8.73 -4.72
N SER A 57 16.26 -8.02 -5.71
CA SER A 57 15.51 -7.66 -6.91
C SER A 57 15.09 -8.88 -7.72
N GLU A 58 16.00 -9.84 -7.90
CA GLU A 58 15.70 -11.09 -8.61
C GLU A 58 14.68 -11.94 -7.86
N LEU A 59 14.77 -12.05 -6.54
CA LEU A 59 13.79 -12.75 -5.71
C LEU A 59 12.38 -12.19 -5.97
N TRP A 60 12.23 -10.87 -5.88
CA TRP A 60 10.92 -10.23 -6.06
C TRP A 60 10.41 -10.24 -7.51
N ASN A 61 11.28 -10.25 -8.50
CA ASN A 61 10.89 -10.43 -9.90
C ASN A 61 10.48 -11.87 -10.23
N ASN A 62 10.93 -12.85 -9.46
CA ASN A 62 10.70 -14.27 -9.70
C ASN A 62 9.73 -14.91 -8.70
N VAL A 63 9.28 -14.20 -7.67
CA VAL A 63 8.33 -14.74 -6.69
C VAL A 63 6.96 -14.95 -7.32
N SER A 64 6.35 -16.09 -7.00
CA SER A 64 4.96 -16.41 -7.39
C SER A 64 4.41 -17.47 -6.42
N LEU A 65 3.09 -17.57 -6.30
CA LEU A 65 2.46 -18.52 -5.36
C LEU A 65 2.76 -19.98 -5.70
N ASP A 66 2.83 -20.31 -6.98
CA ASP A 66 3.15 -21.66 -7.46
C ASP A 66 4.57 -22.14 -7.13
N LYS A 67 5.49 -21.21 -6.89
CA LYS A 67 6.85 -21.51 -6.41
C LYS A 67 6.94 -21.62 -4.87
N GLY A 68 5.90 -21.14 -4.18
CA GLY A 68 5.89 -21.07 -2.72
C GLY A 68 5.27 -22.26 -2.02
N VAL A 69 4.22 -22.86 -2.57
CA VAL A 69 3.46 -23.92 -1.90
C VAL A 69 2.96 -24.95 -2.91
N ASN A 70 3.15 -26.23 -2.61
CA ASN A 70 2.53 -27.29 -3.37
C ASN A 70 1.14 -27.59 -2.78
N PHE A 71 0.10 -27.39 -3.58
CA PHE A 71 -1.24 -27.83 -3.27
C PHE A 71 -1.55 -29.13 -3.98
N SER A 72 -2.22 -30.08 -3.31
CA SER A 72 -2.64 -31.33 -3.93
C SER A 72 -3.74 -31.14 -4.98
N GLU A 73 -4.48 -30.04 -4.91
CA GLU A 73 -5.50 -29.62 -5.88
C GLU A 73 -5.30 -28.12 -6.23
N PRO A 74 -5.62 -27.70 -7.47
CA PRO A 74 -5.57 -26.27 -7.83
C PRO A 74 -6.47 -25.41 -6.93
N LEU A 75 -6.00 -24.22 -6.59
CA LEU A 75 -6.81 -23.25 -5.83
C LEU A 75 -7.90 -22.65 -6.72
N PRO A 76 -9.16 -22.63 -6.28
CA PRO A 76 -10.25 -21.95 -7.01
C PRO A 76 -10.07 -20.43 -7.14
N ASP A 77 -9.30 -19.82 -6.25
CA ASP A 77 -8.97 -18.40 -6.24
C ASP A 77 -7.48 -18.25 -5.89
N PRO A 78 -6.59 -18.42 -6.89
CA PRO A 78 -5.14 -18.39 -6.66
C PRO A 78 -4.62 -17.03 -6.17
N GLU A 79 -5.30 -15.93 -6.51
CA GLU A 79 -4.90 -14.58 -6.15
C GLU A 79 -5.16 -14.26 -4.67
N ASN A 80 -6.11 -14.98 -4.06
CA ASN A 80 -6.48 -14.77 -2.66
C ASN A 80 -6.51 -16.09 -1.90
N LEU A 81 -5.36 -16.50 -1.37
CA LEU A 81 -5.18 -17.78 -0.67
C LEU A 81 -6.26 -18.05 0.39
N PHE A 82 -6.63 -17.04 1.16
CA PHE A 82 -7.64 -17.16 2.22
C PHE A 82 -9.06 -16.79 1.80
N SER A 83 -9.34 -16.75 0.50
CA SER A 83 -10.70 -16.58 0.05
C SER A 83 -11.60 -17.74 0.49
N THR A 84 -12.87 -17.46 0.72
CA THR A 84 -13.84 -18.51 1.08
C THR A 84 -13.93 -19.64 0.07
N LYS A 85 -13.60 -19.36 -1.21
CA LYS A 85 -13.58 -20.33 -2.29
C LYS A 85 -12.48 -21.39 -2.09
N ASN A 86 -11.36 -21.02 -1.49
CA ASN A 86 -10.23 -21.90 -1.25
C ASN A 86 -10.36 -22.78 0.00
N TRP A 87 -11.29 -22.46 0.89
CA TRP A 87 -11.41 -23.18 2.18
C TRP A 87 -11.52 -24.71 2.06
N GLY A 88 -12.16 -25.20 1.01
CA GLY A 88 -12.26 -26.64 0.77
C GLY A 88 -10.91 -27.31 0.49
N VAL A 89 -10.07 -26.65 -0.33
CA VAL A 89 -8.72 -27.13 -0.64
C VAL A 89 -7.83 -27.00 0.60
N LEU A 90 -7.85 -25.84 1.24
CA LEU A 90 -7.05 -25.56 2.45
C LEU A 90 -7.36 -26.55 3.58
N PHE A 91 -8.64 -26.86 3.81
CA PHE A 91 -9.07 -27.81 4.81
C PHE A 91 -8.63 -29.25 4.46
N LYS A 92 -8.72 -29.66 3.19
CA LYS A 92 -8.24 -30.97 2.76
C LYS A 92 -6.73 -31.13 2.97
N GLU A 93 -5.93 -30.10 2.63
CA GLU A 93 -4.49 -30.10 2.87
C GLU A 93 -4.18 -30.24 4.35
N PHE A 94 -4.85 -29.47 5.20
CA PHE A 94 -4.66 -29.53 6.65
C PHE A 94 -4.97 -30.93 7.22
N VAL A 95 -6.08 -31.55 6.80
CA VAL A 95 -6.51 -32.86 7.33
C VAL A 95 -5.64 -34.00 6.79
N ARG A 96 -5.23 -33.96 5.52
CA ARG A 96 -4.44 -35.04 4.88
C ARG A 96 -2.97 -35.01 5.24
N ASN A 97 -2.38 -33.80 5.22
CA ASN A 97 -0.93 -33.63 5.29
C ASN A 97 -0.52 -32.91 6.57
N GLY A 98 -1.48 -32.56 7.45
CA GLY A 98 -1.26 -31.75 8.65
C GLY A 98 -0.84 -30.32 8.34
N GLY A 99 -0.97 -29.88 7.07
CA GLY A 99 -0.62 -28.55 6.53
C GLY A 99 0.07 -28.64 5.17
N PHE A 100 0.50 -27.49 4.65
CA PHE A 100 1.17 -27.38 3.34
C PHE A 100 2.64 -27.78 3.43
N ASP A 101 3.15 -28.39 2.36
CA ASP A 101 4.59 -28.60 2.18
C ASP A 101 5.25 -27.25 1.80
N ALA A 102 6.07 -26.73 2.68
CA ALA A 102 6.83 -25.49 2.48
C ALA A 102 8.24 -25.72 1.90
N SER A 103 8.60 -26.96 1.55
CA SER A 103 9.90 -27.25 0.92
C SER A 103 10.16 -26.43 -0.34
N PRO A 104 9.17 -26.14 -1.22
CA PRO A 104 9.38 -25.26 -2.36
C PRO A 104 9.84 -23.85 -1.96
N VAL A 105 9.25 -23.25 -0.90
CA VAL A 105 9.68 -21.95 -0.39
C VAL A 105 11.11 -22.00 0.09
N LYS A 106 11.47 -23.06 0.85
CA LYS A 106 12.85 -23.26 1.33
C LYS A 106 13.84 -23.30 0.17
N ASN A 107 13.55 -24.09 -0.85
CA ASN A 107 14.39 -24.22 -2.04
C ASN A 107 14.49 -22.90 -2.82
N PHE A 108 13.36 -22.20 -2.97
CA PHE A 108 13.32 -20.89 -3.63
C PHE A 108 14.18 -19.86 -2.88
N LEU A 109 14.00 -19.70 -1.58
CA LEU A 109 14.78 -18.76 -0.77
C LEU A 109 16.27 -19.09 -0.75
N SER A 110 16.64 -20.38 -0.71
CA SER A 110 18.01 -20.84 -0.74
C SER A 110 18.76 -20.47 -2.04
N GLY A 111 18.00 -20.19 -3.10
CA GLY A 111 18.57 -19.71 -4.37
C GLY A 111 19.00 -18.23 -4.33
N TYR A 112 18.51 -17.45 -3.38
CA TYR A 112 18.75 -16.00 -3.30
C TYR A 112 19.46 -15.56 -2.01
N ILE A 113 19.27 -16.26 -0.90
CA ILE A 113 19.82 -15.89 0.40
C ILE A 113 21.09 -16.71 0.67
N ASP A 114 22.23 -16.05 0.67
CA ASP A 114 23.53 -16.62 1.05
C ASP A 114 23.82 -16.32 2.52
N GLU A 115 23.62 -17.34 3.39
CA GLU A 115 23.87 -17.21 4.83
C GLU A 115 25.30 -16.76 5.14
N LYS A 116 26.29 -17.17 4.36
CA LYS A 116 27.69 -16.77 4.58
C LYS A 116 27.86 -15.27 4.36
N LYS A 117 27.18 -14.69 3.38
CA LYS A 117 27.19 -13.23 3.16
C LYS A 117 26.52 -12.50 4.32
N VAL A 118 25.37 -12.98 4.80
CA VAL A 118 24.66 -12.38 5.94
C VAL A 118 25.56 -12.34 7.18
N ARG A 119 26.21 -13.45 7.51
CA ARG A 119 27.14 -13.53 8.66
C ARG A 119 28.41 -12.71 8.47
N ALA A 120 28.93 -12.65 7.25
CA ALA A 120 30.15 -11.88 6.94
C ALA A 120 29.95 -10.35 7.03
N ALA A 121 28.71 -9.87 6.85
CA ALA A 121 28.35 -8.46 6.90
C ALA A 121 28.60 -7.80 8.27
N LYS A 122 28.69 -8.56 9.34
CA LYS A 122 28.90 -8.09 10.73
C LYS A 122 27.88 -7.04 11.18
N ILE A 123 26.71 -7.02 10.55
CA ILE A 123 25.57 -6.20 10.94
C ILE A 123 24.68 -7.08 11.82
N PRO A 124 24.39 -6.72 13.08
CA PRO A 124 23.40 -7.42 13.88
C PRO A 124 22.09 -7.49 13.11
N PHE A 125 21.72 -8.70 12.72
CA PHE A 125 20.47 -9.01 12.04
C PHE A 125 19.66 -9.93 12.95
N GLY A 126 18.42 -9.56 13.22
CA GLY A 126 17.52 -10.34 14.05
C GLY A 126 16.13 -10.48 13.44
N LEU A 127 15.44 -11.50 13.89
CA LEU A 127 14.08 -11.82 13.49
C LEU A 127 13.20 -12.16 14.71
N VAL A 128 11.88 -12.05 14.53
CA VAL A 128 10.90 -12.43 15.54
C VAL A 128 10.14 -13.65 15.05
N ALA A 129 10.03 -14.68 15.91
CA ALA A 129 9.21 -15.84 15.68
C ALA A 129 8.47 -16.24 16.98
N VAL A 130 7.33 -16.92 16.88
CA VAL A 130 6.60 -17.43 18.04
C VAL A 130 6.83 -18.92 18.18
N GLN A 131 7.60 -19.33 19.20
CA GLN A 131 7.86 -20.74 19.49
C GLN A 131 6.66 -21.36 20.22
N MET A 132 6.30 -22.59 19.81
CA MET A 132 5.18 -23.34 20.39
C MET A 132 5.56 -24.64 21.06
N THR A 133 6.79 -25.09 20.93
CA THR A 133 7.22 -26.46 21.38
C THR A 133 7.21 -26.62 22.92
N GLN A 134 7.51 -25.55 23.66
CA GLN A 134 7.57 -25.53 25.13
C GLN A 134 6.60 -24.58 25.78
N GLY A 135 5.45 -24.32 25.11
CA GLY A 135 4.53 -23.25 25.42
C GLY A 135 4.64 -22.14 24.38
N VAL A 136 3.64 -21.24 24.36
CA VAL A 136 3.62 -20.13 23.40
C VAL A 136 4.50 -18.99 23.91
N SER A 137 5.61 -18.70 23.25
CA SER A 137 6.53 -17.61 23.60
C SER A 137 7.09 -16.93 22.37
N ALA A 138 7.10 -15.61 22.38
CA ALA A 138 7.80 -14.83 21.36
C ALA A 138 9.30 -14.93 21.56
N ARG A 139 10.03 -15.12 20.47
CA ARG A 139 11.49 -15.20 20.44
C ARG A 139 12.01 -14.11 19.53
N GLU A 140 12.82 -13.22 20.10
CA GLU A 140 13.68 -12.30 19.38
C GLU A 140 15.02 -12.99 19.19
N ILE A 141 15.39 -13.35 17.96
CA ILE A 141 16.54 -14.22 17.66
C ILE A 141 17.49 -13.49 16.75
N PHE A 142 18.73 -13.30 17.17
CA PHE A 142 19.78 -12.70 16.35
C PHE A 142 20.56 -13.75 15.57
N ILE A 143 21.23 -13.33 14.50
CA ILE A 143 21.97 -14.20 13.57
C ILE A 143 23.06 -15.04 14.27
N ASP A 144 23.68 -14.51 15.32
CA ASP A 144 24.69 -15.19 16.13
C ASP A 144 24.11 -16.29 17.05
N GLU A 145 22.80 -16.26 17.32
CA GLU A 145 22.08 -17.31 18.04
C GLU A 145 21.58 -18.43 17.09
N ILE A 146 21.63 -18.20 15.79
CA ILE A 146 21.19 -19.17 14.78
C ILE A 146 22.37 -20.11 14.43
N PRO A 147 22.21 -21.44 14.57
CA PRO A 147 23.26 -22.39 14.16
C PRO A 147 23.61 -22.23 12.67
N ASP A 148 24.87 -22.49 12.34
CA ASP A 148 25.33 -22.43 10.96
C ASP A 148 24.55 -23.38 10.05
N GLY A 149 24.13 -22.86 8.89
CA GLY A 149 23.32 -23.58 7.89
C GLY A 149 21.83 -23.58 8.16
N GLN A 150 21.34 -22.91 9.24
CA GLN A 150 19.93 -22.93 9.60
C GLN A 150 19.21 -21.58 9.38
N LEU A 151 19.87 -20.59 8.79
CA LEU A 151 19.25 -19.26 8.60
C LEU A 151 17.90 -19.35 7.88
N ILE A 152 17.82 -20.12 6.80
CA ILE A 152 16.56 -20.26 6.03
C ILE A 152 15.46 -20.88 6.89
N ASP A 153 15.76 -21.84 7.76
CA ASP A 153 14.77 -22.46 8.62
C ASP A 153 14.20 -21.46 9.65
N TYR A 154 15.04 -20.58 10.18
CA TYR A 154 14.59 -19.52 11.08
C TYR A 154 13.82 -18.39 10.36
N LEU A 155 14.19 -18.03 9.12
CA LEU A 155 13.42 -17.12 8.30
C LEU A 155 12.02 -17.66 8.00
N LEU A 156 11.93 -18.94 7.67
CA LEU A 156 10.67 -19.64 7.49
C LEU A 156 9.87 -19.72 8.79
N ALA A 157 10.53 -19.98 9.93
CA ALA A 157 9.87 -19.97 11.24
C ALA A 157 9.23 -18.61 11.54
N SER A 158 9.91 -17.50 11.21
CA SER A 158 9.39 -16.13 11.33
C SER A 158 8.22 -15.85 10.39
N SER A 159 8.13 -16.57 9.26
CA SER A 159 7.12 -16.39 8.21
C SER A 159 6.06 -17.49 8.20
N ASN A 160 6.01 -18.32 9.26
CA ASN A 160 5.16 -19.50 9.29
C ASN A 160 3.68 -19.15 9.44
N ILE A 161 2.95 -19.31 8.36
CA ILE A 161 1.49 -19.28 8.38
C ILE A 161 0.97 -20.54 9.09
N PRO A 162 -0.07 -20.46 9.95
CA PRO A 162 -0.54 -21.56 10.79
C PRO A 162 -0.90 -22.88 10.09
N LEU A 163 -0.90 -22.90 8.77
CA LEU A 163 -1.29 -24.04 7.94
C LEU A 163 -0.11 -24.74 7.26
N ALA A 164 1.13 -24.30 7.46
CA ALA A 164 2.29 -24.92 6.83
C ALA A 164 2.99 -25.90 7.76
N ASN A 165 3.43 -27.04 7.18
CA ASN A 165 4.17 -28.09 7.87
C ASN A 165 5.67 -27.96 7.64
N ASN A 166 6.45 -28.48 8.59
CA ASN A 166 7.90 -28.61 8.49
C ASN A 166 8.61 -27.27 8.26
N ILE A 167 8.14 -26.22 8.92
CA ILE A 167 8.73 -24.88 8.87
C ILE A 167 9.45 -24.62 10.18
N GLY A 168 10.74 -24.30 10.07
CA GLY A 168 11.61 -23.97 11.19
C GLY A 168 12.65 -25.06 11.48
N PRO A 169 13.48 -24.85 12.51
CA PRO A 169 14.47 -25.82 12.96
C PRO A 169 13.85 -27.16 13.31
N GLU A 170 14.58 -28.23 13.05
CA GLU A 170 14.11 -29.60 13.29
C GLU A 170 13.69 -29.84 14.74
N GLY A 171 12.50 -30.42 14.94
CA GLY A 171 11.92 -30.70 16.25
C GLY A 171 11.24 -29.55 16.95
N GLU A 172 11.23 -28.36 16.38
CA GLU A 172 10.57 -27.20 16.94
C GLU A 172 9.36 -26.75 16.09
N LYS A 173 8.36 -26.19 16.77
CA LYS A 173 7.17 -25.63 16.11
C LYS A 173 7.12 -24.13 16.34
N PHE A 174 6.94 -23.40 15.25
CA PHE A 174 6.86 -21.95 15.26
C PHE A 174 5.58 -21.46 14.58
N LEU A 175 5.17 -20.25 14.94
CA LEU A 175 4.21 -19.42 14.20
C LEU A 175 4.88 -18.13 13.76
N ASP A 176 4.29 -17.49 12.75
CA ASP A 176 4.71 -16.17 12.26
C ASP A 176 4.84 -15.17 13.42
N GLY A 177 5.99 -14.51 13.50
CA GLY A 177 6.28 -13.53 14.54
C GLY A 177 5.32 -12.34 14.54
N GLY A 178 4.69 -12.04 13.40
CA GLY A 178 3.71 -10.98 13.25
C GLY A 178 2.45 -11.14 14.10
N VAL A 179 2.19 -12.35 14.59
CA VAL A 179 1.11 -12.59 15.57
C VAL A 179 1.43 -11.94 16.91
N TYR A 180 2.71 -11.80 17.27
CA TYR A 180 3.18 -11.17 18.50
C TYR A 180 3.55 -9.71 18.30
N ASP A 181 4.50 -9.43 17.42
CA ASP A 181 4.97 -8.08 17.10
C ASP A 181 5.28 -7.98 15.60
N ASN A 182 4.38 -7.33 14.87
CA ASN A 182 4.53 -7.21 13.42
C ASN A 182 5.48 -6.09 12.99
N THR A 183 5.99 -5.30 13.92
CA THR A 183 6.95 -4.22 13.65
C THR A 183 7.95 -4.13 14.80
N PRO A 184 9.04 -4.93 14.81
CA PRO A 184 9.86 -5.23 15.98
C PRO A 184 10.79 -4.07 16.38
N VAL A 185 10.22 -2.91 16.66
CA VAL A 185 10.93 -1.70 17.11
C VAL A 185 11.60 -1.94 18.46
N ALA A 186 10.86 -2.58 19.39
CA ALA A 186 11.35 -2.84 20.73
C ALA A 186 12.61 -3.72 20.74
N MET A 187 12.72 -4.65 19.80
CA MET A 187 13.89 -5.51 19.65
C MET A 187 15.19 -4.70 19.48
N LEU A 188 15.22 -3.73 18.58
CA LEU A 188 16.42 -2.90 18.38
C LEU A 188 16.64 -1.92 19.54
N LYS A 189 15.58 -1.36 20.09
CA LYS A 189 15.70 -0.41 21.21
C LYS A 189 16.29 -1.04 22.47
N LYS A 190 15.93 -2.27 22.81
CA LYS A 190 16.51 -3.03 23.92
C LYS A 190 18.03 -3.18 23.78
N HIS A 191 18.55 -3.15 22.55
CA HIS A 191 19.98 -3.25 22.24
C HIS A 191 20.64 -1.88 22.03
N GLY A 192 19.95 -0.78 22.38
CA GLY A 192 20.52 0.58 22.40
C GLY A 192 20.41 1.33 21.07
N TYR A 193 19.77 0.76 20.02
CA TYR A 193 19.58 1.42 18.75
C TYR A 193 18.38 2.37 18.83
N ASN A 194 18.64 3.67 18.94
CA ASN A 194 17.59 4.69 19.12
C ASN A 194 17.40 5.60 17.89
N ARG A 195 18.19 5.39 16.84
CA ARG A 195 18.06 6.08 15.56
C ARG A 195 17.56 5.06 14.54
N LEU A 196 16.28 5.12 14.18
CA LEU A 196 15.63 4.05 13.45
C LEU A 196 15.06 4.52 12.11
N VAL A 197 15.09 3.64 11.12
CA VAL A 197 14.20 3.65 9.96
C VAL A 197 13.21 2.50 10.15
N VAL A 198 11.93 2.79 10.06
CA VAL A 198 10.87 1.79 10.15
C VAL A 198 10.13 1.76 8.83
N ILE A 199 10.09 0.59 8.16
CA ILE A 199 9.29 0.37 6.96
C ILE A 199 8.08 -0.48 7.33
N ASP A 200 6.94 0.18 7.48
CA ASP A 200 5.70 -0.46 7.93
C ASP A 200 4.76 -0.74 6.76
N ILE A 201 4.55 -2.03 6.49
CA ILE A 201 3.60 -2.56 5.50
C ILE A 201 2.46 -3.35 6.17
N SER A 202 2.32 -3.18 7.48
CA SER A 202 1.36 -3.91 8.32
C SER A 202 -0.08 -3.46 8.06
N THR A 203 -0.99 -4.42 7.87
CA THR A 203 -2.44 -4.20 7.88
C THR A 203 -3.05 -4.42 9.25
N ILE A 204 -2.28 -4.94 10.21
CA ILE A 204 -2.76 -5.21 11.56
C ILE A 204 -2.97 -3.88 12.28
N LYS A 205 -4.23 -3.53 12.52
CA LYS A 205 -4.60 -2.37 13.34
C LYS A 205 -4.52 -2.77 14.81
N GLY A 206 -3.81 -1.99 15.63
CA GLY A 206 -3.92 -2.14 17.08
C GLY A 206 -2.62 -2.26 17.86
N VAL A 207 -1.47 -2.41 17.24
CA VAL A 207 -0.19 -2.25 17.95
C VAL A 207 0.15 -0.76 17.98
N ASN A 208 0.00 -0.14 19.14
CA ASN A 208 0.34 1.26 19.34
C ASN A 208 1.84 1.37 19.68
N HIS A 209 2.66 1.57 18.67
CA HIS A 209 4.11 1.77 18.82
C HIS A 209 4.50 3.16 19.37
N SER A 210 3.53 3.99 19.77
CA SER A 210 3.84 5.36 20.25
C SER A 210 4.80 5.36 21.45
N LEU A 211 4.70 4.38 22.34
CA LEU A 211 5.62 4.21 23.47
C LEU A 211 7.00 3.71 23.01
N ASP A 212 7.03 2.88 21.96
CA ASP A 212 8.28 2.35 21.41
C ASP A 212 9.10 3.46 20.73
N PHE A 213 8.46 4.52 20.26
CA PHE A 213 9.14 5.66 19.64
C PHE A 213 9.64 6.72 20.64
N LEU A 214 9.26 6.62 21.91
CA LEU A 214 9.76 7.55 22.94
C LEU A 214 11.29 7.53 22.99
N ASN A 215 11.91 8.72 23.02
CA ASN A 215 13.36 8.92 23.05
C ASN A 215 14.10 8.34 21.82
N SER A 216 13.40 8.16 20.69
CA SER A 216 13.98 7.65 19.45
C SER A 216 13.88 8.70 18.34
N ASN A 217 14.88 8.71 17.45
CA ASN A 217 14.84 9.46 16.20
C ASN A 217 14.40 8.50 15.10
N VAL A 218 13.14 8.58 14.71
CA VAL A 218 12.53 7.63 13.78
C VAL A 218 12.19 8.28 12.44
N VAL A 219 12.69 7.70 11.35
CA VAL A 219 12.19 7.91 10.00
C VAL A 219 11.18 6.81 9.71
N TYR A 220 9.90 7.18 9.60
CA TYR A 220 8.82 6.23 9.39
C TYR A 220 8.38 6.24 7.94
N ILE A 221 8.47 5.09 7.27
CA ILE A 221 8.14 4.90 5.85
C ILE A 221 6.93 3.99 5.78
N ARG A 222 5.85 4.52 5.22
CA ARG A 222 4.58 3.80 5.04
C ARG A 222 3.84 4.41 3.86
N PRO A 223 3.08 3.64 3.06
CA PRO A 223 2.21 4.20 2.04
C PRO A 223 1.12 5.09 2.65
N TYR A 224 0.63 6.05 1.90
CA TYR A 224 -0.48 6.92 2.33
C TYR A 224 -1.70 6.08 2.75
N ASN A 225 -2.06 5.11 1.94
CA ASN A 225 -3.07 4.10 2.27
C ASN A 225 -2.44 2.70 2.12
N ILE A 226 -2.53 1.89 3.17
CA ILE A 226 -1.99 0.53 3.15
C ILE A 226 -2.71 -0.38 2.14
N ASP A 227 -3.97 -0.09 1.83
CA ASP A 227 -4.76 -0.85 0.88
C ASP A 227 -4.26 -0.68 -0.56
N ASP A 228 -3.50 0.40 -0.86
CA ASP A 228 -2.82 0.59 -2.15
C ASP A 228 -1.80 -0.52 -2.44
N LEU A 229 -1.29 -1.18 -1.42
CA LEU A 229 -0.39 -2.32 -1.58
C LEU A 229 -1.12 -3.63 -1.93
N GLY A 230 -2.45 -3.63 -2.01
CA GLY A 230 -3.25 -4.82 -2.34
C GLY A 230 -3.18 -5.95 -1.30
N ALA A 231 -3.48 -7.17 -1.71
CA ALA A 231 -3.52 -8.34 -0.83
C ALA A 231 -2.12 -8.86 -0.49
N SER A 232 -1.95 -9.46 0.71
CA SER A 232 -0.66 -9.98 1.17
C SER A 232 -0.17 -11.20 0.39
N PHE A 233 -1.04 -11.91 -0.32
CA PHE A 233 -0.69 -13.08 -1.14
C PHE A 233 -0.83 -12.82 -2.63
N ASP A 234 -0.93 -11.57 -3.02
CA ASP A 234 -0.86 -11.15 -4.40
C ASP A 234 0.61 -10.95 -4.81
N PHE A 235 1.10 -11.77 -5.71
CA PHE A 235 2.45 -11.75 -6.26
C PHE A 235 2.43 -11.49 -7.77
N ASP A 236 1.37 -10.86 -8.28
CA ASP A 236 1.33 -10.41 -9.66
C ASP A 236 2.54 -9.52 -9.98
N PRO A 237 3.26 -9.75 -11.11
CA PRO A 237 4.47 -9.01 -11.44
C PRO A 237 4.27 -7.48 -11.53
N GLU A 238 3.11 -7.02 -12.00
CA GLU A 238 2.82 -5.59 -12.09
C GLU A 238 2.56 -5.00 -10.69
N MET A 239 1.91 -5.77 -9.81
CA MET A 239 1.74 -5.38 -8.40
C MET A 239 3.07 -5.33 -7.66
N VAL A 240 3.98 -6.27 -7.91
CA VAL A 240 5.33 -6.26 -7.34
C VAL A 240 6.09 -4.99 -7.77
N LYS A 241 6.08 -4.69 -9.07
CA LYS A 241 6.72 -3.47 -9.61
C LYS A 241 6.12 -2.20 -9.02
N MET A 242 4.80 -2.13 -8.94
CA MET A 242 4.07 -1.00 -8.38
C MET A 242 4.44 -0.77 -6.91
N ARG A 243 4.48 -1.85 -6.11
CA ARG A 243 4.89 -1.79 -4.71
C ARG A 243 6.33 -1.32 -4.54
N MET A 244 7.26 -1.84 -5.35
CA MET A 244 8.66 -1.39 -5.33
C MET A 244 8.76 0.10 -5.66
N LEU A 245 8.09 0.57 -6.71
CA LEU A 245 8.12 1.97 -7.12
C LEU A 245 7.51 2.89 -6.06
N MET A 246 6.41 2.46 -5.43
CA MET A 246 5.79 3.19 -4.32
C MET A 246 6.73 3.32 -3.12
N GLY A 247 7.37 2.21 -2.71
CA GLY A 247 8.34 2.20 -1.62
C GLY A 247 9.53 3.12 -1.91
N TYR A 248 10.03 3.11 -3.14
CA TYR A 248 11.11 3.98 -3.58
C TYR A 248 10.75 5.47 -3.44
N TYR A 249 9.58 5.90 -3.90
CA TYR A 249 9.16 7.29 -3.78
C TYR A 249 8.84 7.69 -2.34
N ASP A 250 8.17 6.82 -1.58
CA ASP A 250 7.85 7.10 -0.17
C ASP A 250 9.12 7.22 0.68
N ALA A 251 10.14 6.40 0.44
CA ALA A 251 11.44 6.54 1.09
C ALA A 251 12.11 7.87 0.72
N LYS A 252 12.14 8.26 -0.55
CA LYS A 252 12.68 9.58 -0.96
C LYS A 252 11.90 10.73 -0.30
N LYS A 253 10.59 10.60 -0.12
CA LYS A 253 9.78 11.58 0.58
C LYS A 253 10.10 11.62 2.07
N ALA A 254 10.23 10.47 2.74
CA ALA A 254 10.57 10.39 4.16
C ALA A 254 11.95 10.99 4.47
N PHE A 255 12.89 10.94 3.52
CA PHE A 255 14.20 11.58 3.63
C PHE A 255 14.27 12.99 3.00
N SER A 256 13.12 13.61 2.68
CA SER A 256 12.99 14.98 2.17
C SER A 256 13.62 15.22 0.78
N TYR A 257 13.88 14.17 0.00
CA TYR A 257 14.27 14.30 -1.42
C TYR A 257 13.05 14.55 -2.32
N LEU A 258 11.87 14.14 -1.87
CA LEU A 258 10.58 14.48 -2.46
C LEU A 258 9.65 15.10 -1.40
N SER A 259 8.59 15.74 -1.87
CA SER A 259 7.55 16.38 -1.06
C SER A 259 6.17 16.00 -1.58
N GLY A 260 5.13 16.30 -0.81
CA GLY A 260 3.73 15.97 -1.06
C GLY A 260 3.17 15.07 0.06
N LYS A 261 1.87 15.07 0.20
CA LYS A 261 1.15 14.22 1.16
C LYS A 261 0.89 12.83 0.54
N ILE A 262 0.33 12.82 -0.67
CA ILE A 262 -0.11 11.61 -1.38
C ILE A 262 0.72 11.41 -2.65
N PHE A 263 0.92 12.47 -3.42
CA PHE A 263 1.70 12.50 -4.65
C PHE A 263 3.16 12.87 -4.40
N TYR A 264 3.96 12.85 -5.46
CA TYR A 264 5.40 13.11 -5.35
C TYR A 264 5.79 14.30 -6.21
N PHE A 265 6.44 15.26 -5.57
CA PHE A 265 6.93 16.49 -6.18
C PHE A 265 8.37 16.75 -5.78
N SER A 266 9.13 17.51 -6.59
CA SER A 266 10.37 18.07 -6.08
C SER A 266 10.03 19.03 -4.90
N PRO A 267 10.93 19.19 -3.90
CA PRO A 267 10.68 20.13 -2.81
C PRO A 267 10.42 21.57 -3.29
N LYS A 268 11.09 21.96 -4.39
CA LYS A 268 10.89 23.28 -5.02
C LYS A 268 9.48 23.41 -5.63
N THR A 269 9.04 22.40 -6.38
CA THR A 269 7.70 22.37 -6.98
C THR A 269 6.63 22.46 -5.89
N PHE A 270 6.70 21.60 -4.87
CA PHE A 270 5.74 21.56 -3.79
C PHE A 270 5.66 22.90 -3.03
N LYS A 271 6.83 23.46 -2.69
CA LYS A 271 6.90 24.79 -2.05
C LYS A 271 6.23 25.88 -2.89
N ASN A 272 6.46 25.89 -4.20
CA ASN A 272 5.84 26.88 -5.09
C ASN A 272 4.31 26.71 -5.13
N MET A 273 3.80 25.47 -5.21
CA MET A 273 2.36 25.20 -5.16
C MET A 273 1.73 25.70 -3.85
N VAL A 274 2.37 25.44 -2.71
CA VAL A 274 1.89 25.91 -1.41
C VAL A 274 1.89 27.45 -1.30
N LEU A 275 2.89 28.11 -1.86
CA LEU A 275 2.96 29.59 -1.88
C LEU A 275 1.91 30.20 -2.80
N GLU A 276 1.56 29.53 -3.89
CA GLU A 276 0.61 30.03 -4.89
C GLU A 276 -0.85 29.75 -4.51
N TYR A 277 -1.13 28.55 -3.94
CA TYR A 277 -2.50 28.06 -3.73
C TYR A 277 -2.88 27.85 -2.26
N SER A 278 -2.02 28.01 -1.32
CA SER A 278 -2.12 27.61 0.09
C SER A 278 -1.82 26.12 0.35
N ALA A 279 -1.46 25.80 1.60
CA ALA A 279 -1.22 24.40 2.01
C ALA A 279 -2.52 23.57 2.00
N ASP A 280 -3.64 24.17 2.40
CA ASP A 280 -4.94 23.51 2.48
C ASP A 280 -5.45 23.19 1.07
N THR A 281 -5.39 24.12 0.14
CA THR A 281 -5.78 23.89 -1.27
C THR A 281 -4.93 22.81 -1.93
N VAL A 282 -3.60 22.79 -1.69
CA VAL A 282 -2.72 21.75 -2.22
C VAL A 282 -3.07 20.39 -1.61
N SER A 283 -3.35 20.30 -0.30
CA SER A 283 -3.79 19.06 0.34
C SER A 283 -5.11 18.55 -0.24
N GLN A 284 -6.10 19.44 -0.44
CA GLN A 284 -7.37 19.10 -1.09
C GLN A 284 -7.19 18.61 -2.53
N LEU A 285 -6.27 19.24 -3.29
CA LEU A 285 -5.94 18.79 -4.66
C LEU A 285 -5.33 17.40 -4.69
N GLU A 286 -4.41 17.08 -3.77
CA GLU A 286 -3.82 15.74 -3.68
C GLU A 286 -4.88 14.69 -3.29
N GLU A 287 -5.76 15.00 -2.34
CA GLU A 287 -6.84 14.11 -1.93
C GLU A 287 -7.88 13.90 -3.04
N LEU A 288 -8.28 14.98 -3.73
CA LEU A 288 -9.17 14.90 -4.89
C LEU A 288 -8.54 14.07 -6.02
N ALA A 289 -7.27 14.30 -6.33
CA ALA A 289 -6.53 13.53 -7.33
C ALA A 289 -6.49 12.03 -6.99
N TYR A 290 -6.33 11.70 -5.71
CA TYR A 290 -6.35 10.32 -5.22
C TYR A 290 -7.72 9.66 -5.39
N GLU A 291 -8.80 10.35 -5.02
CA GLU A 291 -10.17 9.87 -5.21
C GLU A 291 -10.53 9.70 -6.71
N LEU A 292 -9.99 10.58 -7.56
CA LEU A 292 -10.14 10.50 -9.01
C LEU A 292 -9.21 9.46 -9.67
N LYS A 293 -8.42 8.73 -8.88
CA LYS A 293 -7.48 7.70 -9.35
C LYS A 293 -6.45 8.22 -10.34
N VAL A 294 -6.02 9.47 -10.18
CA VAL A 294 -4.88 10.02 -10.93
C VAL A 294 -3.64 9.17 -10.62
N ASP A 295 -2.86 8.82 -11.66
CA ASP A 295 -1.63 8.07 -11.46
C ASP A 295 -0.68 8.81 -10.52
N ARG A 296 -0.24 8.12 -9.45
CA ARG A 296 0.62 8.72 -8.42
C ARG A 296 2.07 8.24 -8.47
N LEU A 297 2.36 7.26 -9.31
CA LEU A 297 3.69 6.62 -9.33
C LEU A 297 4.67 7.35 -10.26
N CYS A 298 4.67 8.68 -10.19
CA CYS A 298 5.63 9.53 -10.89
C CYS A 298 5.88 10.82 -10.10
N VAL A 299 6.97 11.53 -10.44
CA VAL A 299 7.28 12.84 -9.85
C VAL A 299 6.68 13.93 -10.73
N TYR A 300 5.69 14.64 -10.22
CA TYR A 300 4.97 15.66 -10.95
C TYR A 300 5.67 17.03 -10.92
N THR A 301 5.63 17.74 -12.04
CA THR A 301 5.68 19.20 -12.06
C THR A 301 4.30 19.76 -11.72
N GLN A 302 4.21 21.00 -11.24
CA GLN A 302 2.94 21.66 -10.95
C GLN A 302 1.98 21.62 -12.15
N LYS A 303 2.47 21.97 -13.35
CA LYS A 303 1.66 21.98 -14.58
C LYS A 303 1.10 20.59 -14.93
N GLN A 304 1.94 19.56 -14.82
CA GLN A 304 1.51 18.18 -15.10
C GLN A 304 0.46 17.70 -14.09
N PHE A 305 0.67 18.00 -12.81
CA PHE A 305 -0.26 17.59 -11.76
C PHE A 305 -1.63 18.25 -11.95
N LEU A 306 -1.67 19.57 -12.07
CA LEU A 306 -2.93 20.31 -12.29
C LEU A 306 -3.67 19.86 -13.55
N ALA A 307 -2.95 19.63 -14.65
CA ALA A 307 -3.54 19.13 -15.88
C ALA A 307 -4.12 17.70 -15.73
N ALA A 308 -3.42 16.83 -15.01
CA ALA A 308 -3.88 15.45 -14.74
C ALA A 308 -5.14 15.45 -13.86
N VAL A 309 -5.16 16.26 -12.80
CA VAL A 309 -6.33 16.39 -11.91
C VAL A 309 -7.52 16.98 -12.65
N LYS A 310 -7.31 18.06 -13.44
CA LYS A 310 -8.37 18.69 -14.23
C LYS A 310 -8.99 17.69 -15.20
N LYS A 311 -8.15 16.97 -15.96
CA LYS A 311 -8.61 15.96 -16.92
C LYS A 311 -9.45 14.87 -16.23
N ALA A 312 -8.96 14.30 -15.14
CA ALA A 312 -9.68 13.26 -14.41
C ALA A 312 -11.01 13.75 -13.81
N PHE A 313 -11.04 15.02 -13.37
CA PHE A 313 -12.25 15.67 -12.88
C PHE A 313 -13.30 15.86 -13.98
N GLU A 314 -12.89 16.34 -15.16
CA GLU A 314 -13.77 16.51 -16.32
C GLU A 314 -14.31 15.17 -16.83
N GLU A 315 -13.47 14.13 -16.92
CA GLU A 315 -13.85 12.77 -17.31
C GLU A 315 -14.90 12.19 -16.35
N ARG A 316 -14.70 12.34 -15.06
CA ARG A 316 -15.64 11.87 -14.02
C ARG A 316 -16.99 12.57 -14.09
N ASN A 317 -16.99 13.89 -14.28
CA ASN A 317 -18.24 14.66 -14.44
C ASN A 317 -19.02 14.22 -15.68
N ALA A 318 -18.32 13.97 -16.81
CA ALA A 318 -18.96 13.50 -18.04
C ALA A 318 -19.55 12.06 -17.90
N GLU A 319 -18.91 11.19 -17.10
CA GLU A 319 -19.45 9.86 -16.78
C GLU A 319 -20.73 9.96 -15.95
N GLU A 320 -20.74 10.79 -14.91
CA GLU A 320 -21.89 11.01 -14.05
C GLU A 320 -23.08 11.61 -14.79
N GLU A 321 -22.85 12.53 -15.73
CA GLU A 321 -23.92 13.06 -16.60
C GLU A 321 -24.55 11.95 -17.46
N LYS A 322 -23.73 11.09 -18.06
CA LYS A 322 -24.23 9.97 -18.87
C LYS A 322 -25.02 8.95 -18.06
N GLU A 323 -24.61 8.68 -16.82
CA GLU A 323 -25.34 7.80 -15.92
C GLU A 323 -26.72 8.37 -15.56
N ARG A 324 -26.82 9.67 -15.26
CA ARG A 324 -28.09 10.36 -15.01
C ARG A 324 -29.03 10.40 -16.20
N GLU A 325 -28.50 10.55 -17.40
CA GLU A 325 -29.31 10.49 -18.62
C GLU A 325 -29.93 9.10 -18.83
N LYS A 326 -29.23 8.04 -18.44
CA LYS A 326 -29.74 6.66 -18.47
C LYS A 326 -30.80 6.36 -17.42
N GLU A 327 -30.73 7.02 -16.25
CA GLU A 327 -31.66 6.83 -15.14
C GLU A 327 -32.95 7.67 -15.26
N LYS A 328 -33.03 8.63 -16.18
CA LYS A 328 -34.28 9.37 -16.44
C LYS A 328 -35.35 8.41 -16.95
N PRO A 329 -36.52 8.28 -16.27
CA PRO A 329 -37.56 7.34 -16.67
C PRO A 329 -38.06 7.67 -18.09
N LYS A 330 -38.16 6.64 -18.92
CA LYS A 330 -38.79 6.67 -20.26
C LYS A 330 -40.33 6.82 -20.12
N ASP A 331 -40.79 7.79 -19.38
CA ASP A 331 -42.24 8.08 -19.22
C ASP A 331 -42.62 9.30 -20.06
N LYS A 332 -42.59 9.15 -21.40
CA LYS A 332 -43.33 10.06 -22.31
C LYS A 332 -43.95 9.35 -23.49
N ASP A 333 -44.60 8.19 -23.27
CA ASP A 333 -45.40 7.58 -24.36
C ASP A 333 -46.70 6.92 -23.84
N LYS A 334 -47.45 7.57 -22.92
CA LYS A 334 -48.83 7.18 -22.60
C LYS A 334 -49.66 8.37 -22.09
N GLN A 335 -49.80 9.44 -22.87
CA GLN A 335 -50.93 10.36 -22.71
C GLN A 335 -51.09 11.21 -24.00
N GLN A 336 -51.49 10.58 -25.06
CA GLN A 336 -52.19 11.22 -26.17
C GLN A 336 -53.38 10.34 -26.58
N LYS A 337 -54.43 10.44 -25.84
CA LYS A 337 -55.83 10.24 -26.28
C LYS A 337 -56.72 10.76 -25.14
N ASP A 338 -57.21 11.94 -25.35
CA ASP A 338 -58.59 12.39 -25.13
C ASP A 338 -58.66 13.87 -24.72
N LYS A 339 -59.45 14.56 -25.56
CA LYS A 339 -60.27 15.76 -25.37
C LYS A 339 -59.73 17.14 -25.77
N GLU A 340 -60.25 17.49 -26.91
CA GLU A 340 -60.84 18.73 -27.47
C GLU A 340 -60.83 20.04 -26.68
N LYS A 341 -60.20 21.06 -27.31
CA LYS A 341 -60.60 22.46 -27.61
C LYS A 341 -60.94 23.47 -26.50
N PRO A 342 -60.97 24.80 -26.84
CA PRO A 342 -59.86 25.77 -26.90
C PRO A 342 -60.11 27.00 -26.02
N LYS A 343 -59.15 27.88 -25.79
CA LYS A 343 -59.26 29.37 -25.78
C LYS A 343 -57.94 30.09 -25.46
N GLU A 344 -57.64 31.06 -26.29
CA GLU A 344 -56.71 32.18 -26.25
C GLU A 344 -56.17 32.65 -24.90
N ASN A 345 -54.88 32.93 -24.84
CA ASN A 345 -54.44 34.32 -24.50
C ASN A 345 -52.93 34.55 -24.79
N THR A 346 -52.71 35.52 -25.59
CA THR A 346 -51.48 36.22 -25.92
C THR A 346 -50.90 36.93 -24.70
N LYS A 347 -49.80 36.43 -24.11
CA LYS A 347 -48.87 37.18 -23.22
C LYS A 347 -47.67 36.34 -22.74
N GLU A 348 -47.00 35.56 -23.60
CA GLU A 348 -45.93 34.64 -23.22
C GLU A 348 -44.64 34.73 -24.01
N LYS A 349 -44.39 35.83 -24.70
CA LYS A 349 -43.12 35.97 -25.53
C LYS A 349 -41.98 36.76 -24.90
N GLU A 350 -42.13 37.29 -23.70
CA GLU A 350 -41.02 38.00 -23.02
C GLU A 350 -40.43 37.20 -21.82
N LYS A 351 -41.05 36.14 -21.39
CA LYS A 351 -40.54 35.33 -20.26
C LYS A 351 -39.55 34.21 -20.64
N ASP A 352 -39.45 33.85 -21.91
CA ASP A 352 -38.59 32.73 -22.35
C ASP A 352 -37.10 33.08 -22.50
N LYS A 353 -36.78 34.37 -22.74
CA LYS A 353 -35.34 34.79 -22.81
C LYS A 353 -34.67 34.93 -21.44
N ASP A 354 -35.40 35.20 -20.39
CA ASP A 354 -34.85 35.29 -19.04
C ASP A 354 -34.74 33.90 -18.42
N ARG A 355 -35.61 32.95 -18.82
CA ARG A 355 -35.52 31.54 -18.39
C ARG A 355 -34.33 30.75 -19.00
N GLU A 356 -33.89 31.06 -20.21
CA GLU A 356 -32.69 30.46 -20.79
C GLU A 356 -31.41 30.94 -20.10
N LYS A 357 -31.35 32.23 -19.73
CA LYS A 357 -30.20 32.77 -18.97
C LYS A 357 -30.15 32.31 -17.50
N GLU A 358 -31.29 32.02 -16.89
CA GLU A 358 -31.32 31.38 -15.57
C GLU A 358 -30.97 29.89 -15.61
N LYS A 359 -31.37 29.16 -16.69
CA LYS A 359 -31.02 27.75 -16.86
C LYS A 359 -29.52 27.52 -17.11
N ASP A 360 -28.85 28.46 -17.80
CA ASP A 360 -27.39 28.35 -17.98
C ASP A 360 -26.63 28.73 -16.70
N LYS A 361 -27.12 29.65 -15.87
CA LYS A 361 -26.56 29.93 -14.54
C LYS A 361 -26.86 28.84 -13.53
N GLU A 362 -28.02 28.16 -13.59
CA GLU A 362 -28.32 26.99 -12.78
C GLU A 362 -27.51 25.77 -13.20
N LYS A 363 -27.19 25.59 -14.49
CA LYS A 363 -26.32 24.52 -14.96
C LYS A 363 -24.89 24.67 -14.44
N GLU A 364 -24.31 25.86 -14.43
CA GLU A 364 -22.97 26.12 -13.86
C GLU A 364 -22.95 25.96 -12.33
N SER A 365 -24.03 26.31 -11.61
CA SER A 365 -24.11 26.14 -10.16
C SER A 365 -24.43 24.69 -9.74
N THR A 366 -25.11 23.90 -10.60
CA THR A 366 -25.53 22.53 -10.29
C THR A 366 -24.39 21.54 -10.45
N HIS A 367 -23.42 21.77 -11.36
CA HIS A 367 -22.26 20.90 -11.55
C HIS A 367 -21.32 20.88 -10.34
N GLY A 368 -21.05 22.03 -9.73
CA GLY A 368 -20.26 22.12 -8.49
C GLY A 368 -20.97 21.57 -7.26
N SER A 369 -22.32 21.68 -7.20
CA SER A 369 -23.13 21.37 -6.02
C SER A 369 -23.35 19.84 -5.82
N LEU A 370 -23.35 19.07 -6.89
CA LEU A 370 -23.66 17.61 -6.85
C LEU A 370 -22.41 16.76 -6.66
N PHE A 371 -21.27 17.16 -7.23
CA PHE A 371 -19.99 16.58 -6.88
C PHE A 371 -19.69 16.79 -5.38
N ARG A 372 -19.96 17.98 -4.83
CA ARG A 372 -19.98 18.26 -3.39
C ARG A 372 -20.85 17.29 -2.62
N PHE A 373 -22.06 16.98 -3.11
CA PHE A 373 -23.03 16.14 -2.39
C PHE A 373 -22.60 14.67 -2.29
N PHE A 374 -21.96 14.10 -3.33
CA PHE A 374 -21.54 12.70 -3.36
C PHE A 374 -20.21 12.47 -2.61
N PHE A 375 -19.25 13.39 -2.69
CA PHE A 375 -17.98 13.26 -1.95
C PHE A 375 -18.12 13.68 -0.48
N GLN A 376 -18.84 14.72 -0.17
CA GLN A 376 -19.14 15.11 1.23
C GLN A 376 -19.92 14.05 2.00
N LYS A 377 -20.78 13.29 1.32
CA LYS A 377 -21.61 12.27 1.97
C LYS A 377 -20.84 11.00 2.34
N LYS A 378 -19.71 10.70 1.69
CA LYS A 378 -18.97 9.46 1.89
C LYS A 378 -17.93 9.53 3.02
N GLU A 379 -17.27 10.67 3.29
CA GLU A 379 -16.19 10.76 4.27
C GLU A 379 -16.03 12.12 4.99
N GLY A 380 -16.92 13.09 4.81
CA GLY A 380 -16.79 14.44 5.43
C GLY A 380 -15.59 15.26 4.91
N LYS A 381 -15.09 14.95 3.71
CA LYS A 381 -13.98 15.68 3.07
C LYS A 381 -14.51 16.89 2.32
N ASP A 382 -13.84 18.03 2.47
CA ASP A 382 -14.14 19.27 1.78
C ASP A 382 -13.13 19.50 0.64
N PHE A 383 -13.62 19.61 -0.60
CA PHE A 383 -12.81 19.86 -1.80
C PHE A 383 -13.12 21.20 -2.45
N ASP A 384 -13.79 22.11 -1.75
CA ASP A 384 -14.32 23.36 -2.30
C ASP A 384 -13.26 24.23 -2.95
N GLU A 385 -12.11 24.39 -2.29
CA GLU A 385 -11.01 25.21 -2.81
C GLU A 385 -10.33 24.57 -4.02
N ALA A 386 -10.13 23.24 -3.97
CA ALA A 386 -9.55 22.50 -5.08
C ALA A 386 -10.42 22.57 -6.34
N ILE A 387 -11.73 22.37 -6.20
CA ILE A 387 -12.70 22.47 -7.32
C ILE A 387 -12.75 23.87 -7.87
N ALA A 388 -12.82 24.88 -7.00
CA ALA A 388 -12.81 26.29 -7.44
C ALA A 388 -11.53 26.67 -8.19
N LEU A 389 -10.39 26.07 -7.82
CA LEU A 389 -9.13 26.28 -8.54
C LEU A 389 -9.17 25.60 -9.92
N LEU A 390 -9.61 24.32 -9.99
CA LEU A 390 -9.67 23.58 -11.27
C LEU A 390 -10.57 24.26 -12.31
N GLN A 391 -11.68 24.87 -11.88
CA GLN A 391 -12.59 25.60 -12.74
C GLN A 391 -11.99 26.90 -13.31
N LYS A 392 -10.98 27.47 -12.65
CA LYS A 392 -10.28 28.69 -13.10
C LYS A 392 -9.08 28.38 -14.02
N LEU A 393 -8.63 27.15 -14.06
CA LEU A 393 -7.52 26.75 -14.93
C LEU A 393 -7.97 26.75 -16.40
N PRO A 394 -7.12 27.27 -17.33
CA PRO A 394 -7.42 27.31 -18.76
C PRO A 394 -7.61 25.95 -19.40
#